data_badaec68d299a9235129abb851d49b0b
#
_entry.id   badaec68d299a9235129abb851d49b0b
#
_cell.length_a   1.000
_cell.length_b   1.000
_cell.length_c   1.000
_cell.angle_alpha   90.00
_cell.angle_beta   90.00
_cell.angle_gamma   90.00
#
_symmetry.space_group_name_H-M   'P 1'
#
loop_
_entity.id
_entity.type
_entity.pdbx_description
1 polymer ?
#
loop_
_entity_poly.entity_id
_entity_poly.type
_entity_poly.pdbx_seq_one_letter_code
_entity_poly.pdbx_strand_id
1 'polypeptide(L)'
;TMLWIGRIKLNIRQPRDLEYFGYLSHEEYRSTRKALSFIWDVRNRLHLESGKKSDQLYFENQIQLAQTMLFKKRSGQQAVERFLGELHANMDFMKQQFLMFLSEHGYANTYRKKNRYRLSVHVDGLAVNRDMLDFISPEYVVSKPELLVQIFEESARLKIPLSGEAKRIVSEFRHLIDHAVRTDKEVITGFETILREPVSTIDVLGEMLDSGCLVSLIPELKSILNRIQYDEYHVYPVDKHSLRTVQTVRTFGTDQDTSGCPFCGNVWKGLKNQKRLLWAARLHDIGKGTPEKNHAKTGAKIARKIMAGLGYSEYDVETVSFLVEQHLLLMKTATRRDIHDEETAIMCARIIKKVSRLQMLCLLTVADAVSTGQNAWSDWTMALLRDLFLKVMNILKKGELASRHA
;
A
#
# COMPACT_ATOMS: atom_id res chain seq x y z
N THR A 1 -6.68 -22.20 -13.75
CA THR A 1 -8.02 -21.64 -14.05
C THR A 1 -8.05 -20.93 -15.40
N MET A 2 -7.09 -20.04 -15.77
CA MET A 2 -7.01 -19.41 -17.10
C MET A 2 -7.11 -20.43 -18.25
N LEU A 3 -6.34 -21.52 -18.19
CA LEU A 3 -6.40 -22.59 -19.19
C LEU A 3 -7.77 -23.29 -19.27
N TRP A 4 -8.48 -23.46 -18.15
CA TRP A 4 -9.80 -24.05 -18.17
C TRP A 4 -10.83 -23.15 -18.83
N ILE A 5 -10.81 -21.86 -18.49
CA ILE A 5 -11.67 -20.86 -19.14
C ILE A 5 -11.31 -20.76 -20.62
N GLY A 6 -10.02 -20.71 -20.92
CA GLY A 6 -9.50 -20.70 -22.28
C GLY A 6 -9.93 -21.91 -23.12
N ARG A 7 -9.89 -23.12 -22.56
CA ARG A 7 -10.37 -24.35 -23.23
C ARG A 7 -11.85 -24.31 -23.50
N ILE A 8 -12.66 -23.85 -22.57
CA ILE A 8 -14.12 -23.85 -22.68
C ILE A 8 -14.62 -22.74 -23.64
N LYS A 9 -13.97 -21.56 -23.62
CA LYS A 9 -14.50 -20.36 -24.29
C LYS A 9 -13.65 -19.86 -25.46
N LEU A 10 -12.35 -20.14 -25.49
CA LEU A 10 -11.38 -19.52 -26.39
C LEU A 10 -10.62 -20.52 -27.25
N ASN A 11 -11.02 -21.80 -27.24
CA ASN A 11 -10.36 -22.88 -27.97
C ASN A 11 -8.85 -23.04 -27.69
N ILE A 12 -8.41 -22.68 -26.50
CA ILE A 12 -7.03 -22.80 -26.04
C ILE A 12 -6.80 -24.27 -25.62
N ARG A 13 -5.80 -24.93 -26.21
CA ARG A 13 -5.47 -26.34 -25.90
C ARG A 13 -4.29 -26.47 -24.96
N GLN A 14 -3.29 -25.62 -25.08
CA GLN A 14 -2.05 -25.63 -24.33
C GLN A 14 -1.67 -24.22 -23.83
N PRO A 15 -0.81 -24.07 -22.81
CA PRO A 15 -0.45 -22.76 -22.26
C PRO A 15 0.12 -21.77 -23.28
N ARG A 16 0.83 -22.26 -24.31
CA ARG A 16 1.43 -21.43 -25.36
C ARG A 16 0.39 -20.77 -26.26
N ASP A 17 -0.81 -21.33 -26.34
CA ASP A 17 -1.88 -20.77 -27.13
C ASP A 17 -2.34 -19.42 -26.56
N LEU A 18 -2.15 -19.16 -25.23
CA LEU A 18 -2.42 -17.88 -24.62
C LEU A 18 -1.56 -16.74 -25.23
N GLU A 19 -0.30 -17.03 -25.53
CA GLU A 19 0.60 -16.13 -26.24
C GLU A 19 0.24 -16.06 -27.74
N TYR A 20 0.09 -17.22 -28.38
CA TYR A 20 -0.14 -17.31 -29.81
C TYR A 20 -1.39 -16.57 -30.26
N PHE A 21 -2.47 -16.62 -29.49
CA PHE A 21 -3.72 -15.90 -29.76
C PHE A 21 -3.77 -14.48 -29.18
N GLY A 22 -2.65 -13.97 -28.61
CA GLY A 22 -2.55 -12.61 -28.10
C GLY A 22 -3.26 -12.33 -26.78
N TYR A 23 -3.63 -13.37 -26.02
CA TYR A 23 -4.22 -13.19 -24.67
C TYR A 23 -3.17 -12.81 -23.61
N LEU A 24 -1.91 -13.17 -23.85
CA LEU A 24 -0.75 -12.70 -23.09
C LEU A 24 0.30 -12.22 -24.09
N SER A 25 1.00 -11.13 -23.76
CA SER A 25 2.20 -10.76 -24.50
C SER A 25 3.30 -11.82 -24.29
N HIS A 26 4.34 -11.78 -25.13
CA HIS A 26 5.51 -12.67 -24.97
C HIS A 26 6.14 -12.55 -23.57
N GLU A 27 6.29 -11.34 -23.08
CA GLU A 27 6.86 -11.05 -21.77
C GLU A 27 5.96 -11.57 -20.63
N GLU A 28 4.64 -11.33 -20.73
CA GLU A 28 3.66 -11.85 -19.76
C GLU A 28 3.64 -13.37 -19.73
N TYR A 29 3.68 -14.03 -20.89
CA TYR A 29 3.73 -15.47 -20.98
C TYR A 29 5.01 -16.04 -20.35
N ARG A 30 6.18 -15.46 -20.66
CA ARG A 30 7.47 -15.85 -20.09
C ARG A 30 7.49 -15.69 -18.58
N SER A 31 7.01 -14.54 -18.09
CA SER A 31 6.92 -14.23 -16.66
C SER A 31 5.92 -15.15 -15.94
N THR A 32 4.77 -15.45 -16.56
CA THR A 32 3.78 -16.41 -16.04
C THR A 32 4.38 -17.81 -15.89
N ARG A 33 5.14 -18.28 -16.87
CA ARG A 33 5.82 -19.56 -16.79
C ARG A 33 6.87 -19.61 -15.68
N LYS A 34 7.66 -18.55 -15.53
CA LYS A 34 8.66 -18.43 -14.46
C LYS A 34 8.01 -18.46 -13.09
N ALA A 35 6.97 -17.65 -12.89
CA ALA A 35 6.23 -17.60 -11.63
C ALA A 35 5.59 -18.94 -11.28
N LEU A 36 4.95 -19.58 -12.26
CA LEU A 36 4.34 -20.89 -12.08
C LEU A 36 5.37 -21.96 -11.73
N SER A 37 6.52 -21.99 -12.41
CA SER A 37 7.61 -22.92 -12.12
C SER A 37 8.14 -22.75 -10.69
N PHE A 38 8.32 -21.51 -10.23
CA PHE A 38 8.75 -21.23 -8.86
C PHE A 38 7.72 -21.70 -7.83
N ILE A 39 6.44 -21.38 -8.03
CA ILE A 39 5.35 -21.80 -7.11
C ILE A 39 5.25 -23.33 -7.05
N TRP A 40 5.43 -24.01 -8.18
CA TRP A 40 5.41 -25.47 -8.22
C TRP A 40 6.63 -26.09 -7.52
N ASP A 41 7.82 -25.50 -7.64
CA ASP A 41 9.02 -25.96 -6.92
C ASP A 41 8.80 -25.83 -5.39
N VAL A 42 8.29 -24.68 -4.92
CA VAL A 42 7.92 -24.49 -3.51
C VAL A 42 6.92 -25.56 -3.05
N ARG A 43 5.85 -25.77 -3.82
CA ARG A 43 4.80 -26.74 -3.49
C ARG A 43 5.32 -28.17 -3.43
N ASN A 44 6.11 -28.59 -4.42
CA ASN A 44 6.67 -29.94 -4.47
C ASN A 44 7.61 -30.21 -3.30
N ARG A 45 8.47 -29.25 -2.95
CA ARG A 45 9.36 -29.35 -1.78
C ARG A 45 8.56 -29.41 -0.48
N LEU A 46 7.51 -28.59 -0.35
CA LEU A 46 6.63 -28.65 0.83
C LEU A 46 5.98 -30.02 0.99
N HIS A 47 5.54 -30.67 -0.10
CA HIS A 47 4.97 -32.01 -0.07
C HIS A 47 6.02 -33.06 0.34
N LEU A 48 7.27 -32.96 -0.18
CA LEU A 48 8.36 -33.86 0.18
C LEU A 48 8.74 -33.70 1.66
N GLU A 49 8.86 -32.49 2.16
CA GLU A 49 9.23 -32.21 3.56
C GLU A 49 8.13 -32.64 4.54
N SER A 50 6.86 -32.41 4.19
CA SER A 50 5.73 -32.76 5.04
C SER A 50 5.34 -34.25 4.95
N GLY A 51 5.92 -35.02 4.00
CA GLY A 51 5.58 -36.42 3.76
C GLY A 51 4.14 -36.64 3.29
N LYS A 52 3.40 -35.61 3.01
CA LYS A 52 1.99 -35.64 2.59
C LYS A 52 1.66 -34.47 1.68
N LYS A 53 0.55 -34.58 0.96
CA LYS A 53 0.01 -33.45 0.19
C LYS A 53 -0.42 -32.33 1.15
N SER A 54 0.27 -31.18 1.10
CA SER A 54 -0.01 -29.99 1.90
C SER A 54 0.17 -28.75 1.04
N ASP A 55 -0.88 -27.95 0.92
CA ASP A 55 -0.85 -26.68 0.20
C ASP A 55 -0.82 -25.47 1.16
N GLN A 56 -0.66 -25.74 2.47
CA GLN A 56 -0.54 -24.72 3.51
C GLN A 56 0.90 -24.64 4.01
N LEU A 57 1.50 -23.46 3.86
CA LEU A 57 2.87 -23.18 4.29
C LEU A 57 2.90 -22.69 5.73
N TYR A 58 3.02 -23.62 6.67
CA TYR A 58 3.14 -23.32 8.09
C TYR A 58 4.48 -22.67 8.42
N PHE A 59 4.51 -21.92 9.52
CA PHE A 59 5.69 -21.18 9.97
C PHE A 59 6.94 -22.07 10.09
N GLU A 60 6.78 -23.28 10.59
CA GLU A 60 7.84 -24.26 10.78
C GLU A 60 8.53 -24.66 9.46
N ASN A 61 7.77 -24.77 8.38
CA ASN A 61 8.30 -25.17 7.06
C ASN A 61 8.99 -24.01 6.32
N GLN A 62 8.73 -22.76 6.68
CA GLN A 62 9.20 -21.58 5.93
C GLN A 62 10.72 -21.47 5.96
N ILE A 63 11.35 -21.67 7.13
CA ILE A 63 12.81 -21.62 7.31
C ILE A 63 13.48 -22.75 6.54
N GLN A 64 12.94 -23.96 6.65
CA GLN A 64 13.48 -25.16 5.99
C GLN A 64 13.41 -25.02 4.46
N LEU A 65 12.27 -24.59 3.93
CA LEU A 65 12.12 -24.32 2.50
C LEU A 65 13.08 -23.23 2.00
N ALA A 66 13.26 -22.16 2.75
CA ALA A 66 14.23 -21.13 2.39
C ALA A 66 15.66 -21.68 2.28
N GLN A 67 16.04 -22.62 3.15
CA GLN A 67 17.35 -23.29 3.13
C GLN A 67 17.46 -24.26 1.94
N THR A 68 16.49 -25.15 1.74
CA THR A 68 16.50 -26.15 0.67
C THR A 68 16.42 -25.51 -0.72
N MET A 69 15.81 -24.32 -0.82
CA MET A 69 15.80 -23.49 -2.03
C MET A 69 17.01 -22.54 -2.15
N LEU A 70 18.02 -22.71 -1.30
CA LEU A 70 19.30 -21.99 -1.33
C LEU A 70 19.20 -20.47 -1.19
N PHE A 71 18.17 -19.98 -0.52
CA PHE A 71 18.11 -18.56 -0.18
C PHE A 71 19.18 -18.22 0.87
N LYS A 72 19.81 -17.04 0.70
CA LYS A 72 20.87 -16.57 1.59
C LYS A 72 20.50 -15.20 2.17
N LYS A 73 20.98 -14.89 3.36
CA LYS A 73 20.89 -13.56 3.96
C LYS A 73 21.55 -12.54 3.04
N ARG A 74 20.87 -11.43 2.76
CA ARG A 74 21.39 -10.34 1.92
C ARG A 74 20.72 -9.01 2.29
N SER A 75 21.49 -7.92 2.26
CA SER A 75 20.97 -6.55 2.46
C SER A 75 20.09 -6.40 3.70
N GLY A 76 20.50 -7.02 4.82
CA GLY A 76 19.77 -6.96 6.09
C GLY A 76 18.55 -7.89 6.20
N GLN A 77 18.13 -8.57 5.11
CA GLN A 77 17.05 -9.55 5.12
C GLN A 77 17.57 -10.95 5.40
N GLN A 78 16.82 -11.72 6.20
CA GLN A 78 17.09 -13.14 6.43
C GLN A 78 16.74 -13.98 5.16
N ALA A 79 17.25 -15.20 5.12
CA ALA A 79 16.96 -16.12 4.00
C ALA A 79 15.45 -16.36 3.84
N VAL A 80 14.74 -16.58 4.94
CA VAL A 80 13.30 -16.81 4.97
C VAL A 80 12.51 -15.60 4.52
N GLU A 81 12.91 -14.39 4.89
CA GLU A 81 12.24 -13.15 4.44
C GLU A 81 12.36 -12.97 2.92
N ARG A 82 13.52 -13.28 2.36
CA ARG A 82 13.75 -13.24 0.91
C ARG A 82 12.96 -14.30 0.16
N PHE A 83 12.92 -15.52 0.69
CA PHE A 83 12.11 -16.61 0.16
C PHE A 83 10.63 -16.22 0.12
N LEU A 84 10.09 -15.78 1.25
CA LEU A 84 8.68 -15.37 1.33
C LEU A 84 8.38 -14.17 0.45
N GLY A 85 9.28 -13.19 0.37
CA GLY A 85 9.14 -12.04 -0.53
C GLY A 85 9.05 -12.47 -2.00
N GLU A 86 9.89 -13.39 -2.45
CA GLU A 86 9.85 -13.94 -3.82
C GLU A 86 8.59 -14.78 -4.05
N LEU A 87 8.17 -15.56 -3.05
CA LEU A 87 6.92 -16.32 -3.13
C LEU A 87 5.69 -15.40 -3.27
N HIS A 88 5.59 -14.38 -2.42
CA HIS A 88 4.51 -13.39 -2.52
C HIS A 88 4.52 -12.66 -3.86
N ALA A 89 5.68 -12.21 -4.35
CA ALA A 89 5.79 -11.55 -5.64
C ALA A 89 5.27 -12.42 -6.79
N ASN A 90 5.65 -13.70 -6.83
CA ASN A 90 5.18 -14.64 -7.86
C ASN A 90 3.67 -14.93 -7.73
N MET A 91 3.16 -15.08 -6.50
CA MET A 91 1.73 -15.31 -6.27
C MET A 91 0.90 -14.10 -6.65
N ASP A 92 1.31 -12.88 -6.28
CA ASP A 92 0.65 -11.64 -6.65
C ASP A 92 0.65 -11.45 -8.17
N PHE A 93 1.77 -11.66 -8.83
CA PHE A 93 1.86 -11.60 -10.29
C PHE A 93 0.85 -12.57 -10.95
N MET A 94 0.81 -13.83 -10.51
CA MET A 94 -0.15 -14.81 -11.03
C MET A 94 -1.59 -14.40 -10.78
N LYS A 95 -1.90 -13.82 -9.63
CA LYS A 95 -3.22 -13.28 -9.30
C LYS A 95 -3.60 -12.12 -10.23
N GLN A 96 -2.69 -11.18 -10.49
CA GLN A 96 -2.92 -10.05 -11.39
C GLN A 96 -3.18 -10.51 -12.83
N GLN A 97 -2.36 -11.41 -13.35
CA GLN A 97 -2.57 -12.00 -14.67
C GLN A 97 -3.93 -12.71 -14.79
N PHE A 98 -4.35 -13.42 -13.73
CA PHE A 98 -5.65 -14.07 -13.69
C PHE A 98 -6.81 -13.08 -13.67
N LEU A 99 -6.74 -12.04 -12.84
CA LEU A 99 -7.79 -11.00 -12.76
C LEU A 99 -7.90 -10.22 -14.06
N MET A 100 -6.77 -9.89 -14.69
CA MET A 100 -6.73 -9.21 -15.99
C MET A 100 -7.38 -10.08 -17.07
N PHE A 101 -7.04 -11.36 -17.16
CA PHE A 101 -7.65 -12.31 -18.07
C PHE A 101 -9.17 -12.43 -17.86
N LEU A 102 -9.63 -12.47 -16.59
CA LEU A 102 -11.07 -12.49 -16.29
C LEU A 102 -11.78 -11.21 -16.75
N SER A 103 -11.17 -10.06 -16.51
CA SER A 103 -11.73 -8.75 -16.88
C SER A 103 -11.88 -8.62 -18.40
N GLU A 104 -10.85 -8.95 -19.15
CA GLU A 104 -10.85 -8.89 -20.64
C GLU A 104 -11.91 -9.78 -21.28
N HIS A 105 -12.23 -10.91 -20.62
CA HIS A 105 -13.20 -11.88 -21.15
C HIS A 105 -14.59 -11.76 -20.54
N GLY A 106 -14.87 -10.65 -19.85
CA GLY A 106 -16.21 -10.33 -19.33
C GLY A 106 -16.62 -11.15 -18.10
N TYR A 107 -15.69 -11.82 -17.42
CA TYR A 107 -15.97 -12.58 -16.20
C TYR A 107 -15.84 -11.73 -14.91
N ALA A 108 -15.28 -10.56 -14.98
CA ALA A 108 -15.22 -9.61 -13.85
C ALA A 108 -16.55 -8.83 -13.75
N ASN A 109 -17.64 -9.51 -13.40
CA ASN A 109 -19.00 -8.95 -13.38
C ASN A 109 -19.30 -8.10 -12.12
N THR A 110 -18.32 -7.71 -11.33
CA THR A 110 -18.53 -7.01 -10.06
C THR A 110 -18.94 -5.54 -10.19
N TYR A 111 -18.83 -4.96 -11.39
CA TYR A 111 -19.04 -3.51 -11.58
C TYR A 111 -20.23 -3.13 -12.46
N ARG A 112 -21.08 -4.09 -12.87
CA ARG A 112 -22.32 -3.79 -13.62
C ARG A 112 -23.40 -3.16 -12.72
N LYS A 113 -23.18 -1.99 -12.15
CA LYS A 113 -24.25 -1.03 -11.99
C LYS A 113 -24.42 -0.38 -13.34
N LYS A 114 -25.59 -0.61 -13.97
CA LYS A 114 -26.02 0.13 -15.17
C LYS A 114 -26.07 1.63 -14.84
N ASN A 115 -24.93 2.30 -14.87
CA ASN A 115 -24.93 3.75 -14.89
C ASN A 115 -25.41 4.18 -16.27
N ARG A 116 -26.67 4.59 -16.36
CA ARG A 116 -27.30 5.14 -17.58
C ARG A 116 -26.74 6.52 -17.95
N TYR A 117 -25.84 7.08 -17.16
CA TYR A 117 -25.21 8.36 -17.43
C TYR A 117 -23.92 8.15 -18.21
N ARG A 118 -23.78 8.89 -19.31
CA ARG A 118 -22.54 8.93 -20.10
C ARG A 118 -21.45 9.48 -19.20
N LEU A 119 -20.53 8.63 -18.73
CA LEU A 119 -19.37 9.06 -17.95
C LEU A 119 -18.50 9.95 -18.85
N SER A 120 -18.30 11.20 -18.46
CA SER A 120 -17.40 12.11 -19.18
C SER A 120 -16.03 12.06 -18.56
N VAL A 121 -15.02 11.77 -19.36
CA VAL A 121 -13.61 11.91 -19.01
C VAL A 121 -13.23 13.38 -19.13
N HIS A 122 -12.50 13.91 -18.14
CA HIS A 122 -12.08 15.31 -18.17
C HIS A 122 -10.68 15.50 -18.71
N VAL A 123 -9.92 14.41 -18.82
CA VAL A 123 -8.51 14.42 -19.25
C VAL A 123 -8.43 14.04 -20.72
N ASP A 124 -7.88 14.93 -21.54
CA ASP A 124 -7.60 14.65 -22.95
C ASP A 124 -6.55 13.53 -23.08
N GLY A 125 -6.77 12.58 -23.99
CA GLY A 125 -5.94 11.39 -24.16
C GLY A 125 -6.50 10.15 -23.45
N LEU A 126 -7.59 10.27 -22.65
CA LEU A 126 -8.27 9.16 -21.99
C LEU A 126 -9.68 8.95 -22.57
N ALA A 127 -10.15 7.72 -22.55
CA ALA A 127 -11.48 7.33 -23.01
C ALA A 127 -12.12 6.28 -22.10
N VAL A 128 -13.46 6.20 -22.09
CA VAL A 128 -14.20 5.13 -21.41
C VAL A 128 -14.71 4.16 -22.45
N ASN A 129 -14.25 2.91 -22.35
CA ASN A 129 -14.67 1.80 -23.20
C ASN A 129 -15.23 0.67 -22.34
N ARG A 130 -16.49 0.25 -22.57
CA ARG A 130 -17.12 -0.86 -21.85
C ARG A 130 -17.04 -0.76 -20.33
N ASP A 131 -17.29 0.43 -19.79
CA ASP A 131 -17.19 0.74 -18.35
C ASP A 131 -15.76 0.59 -17.76
N MET A 132 -14.72 0.70 -18.59
CA MET A 132 -13.32 0.73 -18.20
C MET A 132 -12.63 1.96 -18.80
N LEU A 133 -11.57 2.42 -18.13
CA LEU A 133 -10.70 3.51 -18.61
C LEU A 133 -9.60 2.96 -19.49
N ASP A 134 -9.41 3.64 -20.63
CA ASP A 134 -8.35 3.39 -21.60
C ASP A 134 -7.61 4.68 -21.96
N PHE A 135 -6.39 4.53 -22.47
CA PHE A 135 -5.76 5.58 -23.27
C PHE A 135 -6.34 5.57 -24.68
N ILE A 136 -6.51 6.74 -25.29
CA ILE A 136 -6.96 6.83 -26.70
C ILE A 136 -5.94 6.14 -27.62
N SER A 137 -4.65 6.38 -27.38
CA SER A 137 -3.57 5.65 -28.03
C SER A 137 -2.24 5.77 -27.25
N PRO A 138 -1.25 4.87 -27.47
CA PRO A 138 0.07 4.95 -26.84
C PRO A 138 0.83 6.24 -27.18
N GLU A 139 0.61 6.83 -28.35
CA GLU A 139 1.25 8.08 -28.79
C GLU A 139 0.90 9.25 -27.88
N TYR A 140 -0.33 9.28 -27.34
CA TYR A 140 -0.71 10.28 -26.34
C TYR A 140 0.14 10.16 -25.07
N VAL A 141 0.43 8.94 -24.62
CA VAL A 141 1.26 8.70 -23.43
C VAL A 141 2.71 9.15 -23.68
N VAL A 142 3.24 8.91 -24.88
CA VAL A 142 4.60 9.36 -25.23
C VAL A 142 4.69 10.89 -25.27
N SER A 143 3.65 11.56 -25.77
CA SER A 143 3.61 13.03 -25.85
C SER A 143 3.26 13.71 -24.52
N LYS A 144 2.51 13.03 -23.64
CA LYS A 144 2.03 13.54 -22.34
C LYS A 144 2.20 12.44 -21.28
N PRO A 145 3.43 12.20 -20.76
CA PRO A 145 3.70 11.13 -19.80
C PRO A 145 2.94 11.25 -18.47
N GLU A 146 2.49 12.44 -18.09
CA GLU A 146 1.61 12.68 -16.94
C GLU A 146 0.31 11.90 -17.00
N LEU A 147 -0.17 11.53 -18.19
CA LEU A 147 -1.36 10.67 -18.36
C LEU A 147 -1.23 9.32 -17.65
N LEU A 148 0.01 8.82 -17.49
CA LEU A 148 0.28 7.57 -16.75
C LEU A 148 -0.15 7.64 -15.27
N VAL A 149 -0.23 8.83 -14.70
CA VAL A 149 -0.71 9.06 -13.33
C VAL A 149 -2.17 9.53 -13.35
N GLN A 150 -2.52 10.44 -14.27
CA GLN A 150 -3.86 11.03 -14.38
C GLN A 150 -4.94 9.99 -14.68
N ILE A 151 -4.63 8.88 -15.36
CA ILE A 151 -5.58 7.79 -15.59
C ILE A 151 -6.06 7.16 -14.27
N PHE A 152 -5.21 7.09 -13.25
CA PHE A 152 -5.58 6.60 -11.93
C PHE A 152 -6.43 7.62 -11.15
N GLU A 153 -6.18 8.91 -11.32
CA GLU A 153 -7.02 9.96 -10.76
C GLU A 153 -8.44 9.88 -11.35
N GLU A 154 -8.56 9.76 -12.67
CA GLU A 154 -9.83 9.59 -13.35
C GLU A 154 -10.55 8.29 -12.94
N SER A 155 -9.79 7.18 -12.75
CA SER A 155 -10.31 5.93 -12.22
C SER A 155 -10.91 6.11 -10.82
N ALA A 156 -10.21 6.80 -9.93
CA ALA A 156 -10.70 7.12 -8.59
C ALA A 156 -11.97 7.98 -8.65
N ARG A 157 -11.97 9.03 -9.46
CA ARG A 157 -13.10 9.98 -9.63
C ARG A 157 -14.33 9.30 -10.21
N LEU A 158 -14.17 8.53 -11.28
CA LEU A 158 -15.26 7.88 -12.00
C LEU A 158 -15.72 6.58 -11.34
N LYS A 159 -14.90 6.02 -10.44
CA LYS A 159 -15.10 4.71 -9.80
C LYS A 159 -15.23 3.58 -10.82
N ILE A 160 -14.41 3.62 -11.86
CA ILE A 160 -14.31 2.57 -12.89
C ILE A 160 -12.86 2.09 -13.00
N PRO A 161 -12.63 0.78 -13.25
CA PRO A 161 -11.29 0.21 -13.34
C PRO A 161 -10.61 0.59 -14.66
N LEU A 162 -9.29 0.47 -14.68
CA LEU A 162 -8.52 0.48 -15.93
C LEU A 162 -8.76 -0.82 -16.70
N SER A 163 -8.75 -0.72 -18.03
CA SER A 163 -8.72 -1.90 -18.90
C SER A 163 -7.40 -2.67 -18.76
N GLY A 164 -7.36 -3.91 -19.23
CA GLY A 164 -6.12 -4.69 -19.30
C GLY A 164 -5.07 -4.02 -20.17
N GLU A 165 -5.48 -3.44 -21.29
CA GLU A 165 -4.60 -2.72 -22.20
C GLU A 165 -4.02 -1.45 -21.55
N ALA A 166 -4.85 -0.66 -20.87
CA ALA A 166 -4.36 0.50 -20.12
C ALA A 166 -3.32 0.12 -19.07
N LYS A 167 -3.52 -1.00 -18.34
CA LYS A 167 -2.55 -1.51 -17.35
C LYS A 167 -1.23 -1.92 -18.01
N ARG A 168 -1.27 -2.53 -19.20
CA ARG A 168 -0.06 -2.87 -19.99
C ARG A 168 0.67 -1.62 -20.43
N ILE A 169 -0.03 -0.63 -20.97
CA ILE A 169 0.56 0.66 -21.38
C ILE A 169 1.22 1.32 -20.18
N VAL A 170 0.56 1.42 -19.02
CA VAL A 170 1.18 1.97 -17.80
C VAL A 170 2.45 1.20 -17.44
N SER A 171 2.39 -0.12 -17.43
CA SER A 171 3.55 -0.96 -17.06
C SER A 171 4.72 -0.82 -18.03
N GLU A 172 4.45 -0.70 -19.32
CA GLU A 172 5.47 -0.55 -20.37
C GLU A 172 6.09 0.84 -20.37
N PHE A 173 5.26 1.88 -20.32
CA PHE A 173 5.68 3.26 -20.44
C PHE A 173 6.01 3.97 -19.09
N ARG A 174 5.88 3.28 -17.94
CA ARG A 174 6.20 3.87 -16.63
C ARG A 174 7.60 4.47 -16.50
N HIS A 175 8.53 4.10 -17.37
CA HIS A 175 9.88 4.66 -17.42
C HIS A 175 9.88 6.12 -17.87
N LEU A 176 8.80 6.61 -18.50
CA LEU A 176 8.61 8.01 -18.87
C LEU A 176 8.21 8.89 -17.67
N ILE A 177 7.86 8.31 -16.52
CA ILE A 177 7.64 9.05 -15.28
C ILE A 177 9.01 9.48 -14.72
N ASP A 178 9.58 10.48 -15.34
CA ASP A 178 10.87 11.07 -15.00
C ASP A 178 10.78 12.10 -13.85
N HIS A 179 11.83 12.87 -13.63
CA HIS A 179 11.85 13.90 -12.59
C HIS A 179 10.84 15.02 -12.87
N ALA A 180 10.65 15.41 -14.12
CA ALA A 180 9.73 16.49 -14.48
C ALA A 180 8.28 16.08 -14.16
N VAL A 181 7.86 14.90 -14.58
CA VAL A 181 6.53 14.35 -14.27
C VAL A 181 6.32 14.20 -12.76
N ARG A 182 7.33 13.69 -12.02
CA ARG A 182 7.23 13.50 -10.56
C ARG A 182 7.07 14.78 -9.77
N THR A 183 7.63 15.89 -10.26
CA THR A 183 7.57 17.20 -9.59
C THR A 183 6.50 18.13 -10.18
N ASP A 184 5.76 17.66 -11.16
CA ASP A 184 4.64 18.39 -11.73
C ASP A 184 3.52 18.56 -10.67
N LYS A 185 3.01 19.79 -10.54
CA LYS A 185 2.02 20.14 -9.50
C LYS A 185 0.67 19.48 -9.73
N GLU A 186 0.26 19.28 -10.98
CA GLU A 186 -1.02 18.64 -11.30
C GLU A 186 -0.93 17.15 -10.98
N VAL A 187 0.19 16.49 -11.32
CA VAL A 187 0.46 15.09 -10.98
C VAL A 187 0.46 14.88 -9.46
N ILE A 188 1.12 15.77 -8.69
CA ILE A 188 1.15 15.68 -7.23
C ILE A 188 -0.26 15.90 -6.64
N THR A 189 -1.01 16.88 -7.14
CA THR A 189 -2.38 17.16 -6.69
C THR A 189 -3.32 16.00 -7.01
N GLY A 190 -3.20 15.42 -8.21
CA GLY A 190 -3.94 14.22 -8.61
C GLY A 190 -3.63 13.03 -7.72
N PHE A 191 -2.35 12.80 -7.40
CA PHE A 191 -1.96 11.76 -6.46
C PHE A 191 -2.49 12.02 -5.03
N GLU A 192 -2.49 13.27 -4.54
CA GLU A 192 -3.14 13.60 -3.27
C GLU A 192 -4.65 13.33 -3.29
N THR A 193 -5.31 13.56 -4.43
CA THR A 193 -6.73 13.22 -4.61
C THR A 193 -6.93 11.71 -4.50
N ILE A 194 -6.10 10.91 -5.16
CA ILE A 194 -6.13 9.45 -5.02
C ILE A 194 -5.88 9.03 -3.57
N LEU A 195 -4.93 9.66 -2.86
CA LEU A 195 -4.66 9.36 -1.45
C LEU A 195 -5.84 9.65 -0.53
N ARG A 196 -6.70 10.61 -0.85
CA ARG A 196 -7.86 11.02 -0.03
C ARG A 196 -9.15 10.31 -0.39
N GLU A 197 -9.21 9.75 -1.60
CA GLU A 197 -10.44 9.15 -2.09
C GLU A 197 -11.00 8.12 -1.09
N PRO A 198 -12.29 8.17 -0.74
CA PRO A 198 -12.89 7.19 0.15
C PRO A 198 -12.67 5.76 -0.36
N VAL A 199 -12.63 4.80 0.58
CA VAL A 199 -12.51 3.40 0.21
C VAL A 199 -13.67 3.03 -0.73
N SER A 200 -13.32 2.53 -1.90
CA SER A 200 -14.26 2.10 -2.93
C SER A 200 -14.04 0.63 -3.28
N THR A 201 -14.87 0.12 -4.16
CA THR A 201 -14.71 -1.24 -4.70
C THR A 201 -13.47 -1.38 -5.60
N ILE A 202 -12.87 -0.26 -6.01
CA ILE A 202 -11.65 -0.22 -6.82
C ILE A 202 -10.49 0.23 -5.95
N ASP A 203 -9.49 -0.61 -5.83
CA ASP A 203 -8.23 -0.29 -5.12
C ASP A 203 -7.24 0.39 -6.06
N VAL A 204 -7.47 1.66 -6.33
CA VAL A 204 -6.64 2.46 -7.26
C VAL A 204 -5.17 2.50 -6.81
N LEU A 205 -4.90 2.65 -5.52
CA LEU A 205 -3.52 2.65 -5.01
C LEU A 205 -2.85 1.28 -5.17
N GLY A 206 -3.60 0.20 -4.98
CA GLY A 206 -3.13 -1.16 -5.27
C GLY A 206 -2.83 -1.34 -6.76
N GLU A 207 -3.69 -0.86 -7.65
CA GLU A 207 -3.46 -0.90 -9.10
C GLU A 207 -2.23 -0.06 -9.52
N MET A 208 -2.00 1.11 -8.92
CA MET A 208 -0.78 1.90 -9.12
C MET A 208 0.48 1.16 -8.66
N LEU A 209 0.41 0.44 -7.54
CA LEU A 209 1.54 -0.36 -7.06
C LEU A 209 1.81 -1.54 -8.01
N ASP A 210 0.78 -2.29 -8.36
CA ASP A 210 0.86 -3.50 -9.17
C ASP A 210 1.33 -3.22 -10.61
N SER A 211 0.95 -2.08 -11.21
CA SER A 211 1.46 -1.61 -12.51
C SER A 211 2.88 -1.03 -12.45
N GLY A 212 3.42 -0.80 -11.27
CA GLY A 212 4.70 -0.14 -11.05
C GLY A 212 4.67 1.39 -11.18
N CYS A 213 3.51 1.99 -11.49
CA CYS A 213 3.33 3.44 -11.56
C CYS A 213 3.72 4.13 -10.24
N LEU A 214 3.26 3.60 -9.11
CA LEU A 214 3.54 4.17 -7.79
C LEU A 214 5.04 4.18 -7.46
N VAL A 215 5.79 3.15 -7.88
CA VAL A 215 7.25 3.08 -7.69
C VAL A 215 7.99 3.99 -8.66
N SER A 216 7.46 4.22 -9.85
CA SER A 216 8.03 5.22 -10.78
C SER A 216 7.80 6.64 -10.29
N LEU A 217 6.65 6.91 -9.65
CA LEU A 217 6.33 8.21 -9.04
C LEU A 217 7.17 8.47 -7.77
N ILE A 218 7.36 7.46 -6.93
CA ILE A 218 8.14 7.52 -5.67
C ILE A 218 9.17 6.39 -5.67
N PRO A 219 10.35 6.59 -6.30
CA PRO A 219 11.36 5.53 -6.49
C PRO A 219 11.88 4.89 -5.20
N GLU A 220 11.86 5.61 -4.10
CA GLU A 220 12.31 5.11 -2.79
C GLU A 220 11.49 3.91 -2.31
N LEU A 221 10.23 3.78 -2.77
CA LEU A 221 9.35 2.65 -2.45
C LEU A 221 9.88 1.31 -2.98
N LYS A 222 10.78 1.34 -4.00
CA LYS A 222 11.41 0.13 -4.52
C LYS A 222 12.11 -0.69 -3.45
N SER A 223 12.62 -0.04 -2.40
CA SER A 223 13.35 -0.69 -1.32
C SER A 223 12.49 -1.57 -0.41
N ILE A 224 11.17 -1.34 -0.40
CA ILE A 224 10.20 -2.08 0.42
C ILE A 224 9.28 -3.01 -0.38
N LEU A 225 9.42 -3.06 -1.71
CA LEU A 225 8.61 -3.94 -2.57
C LEU A 225 8.79 -5.40 -2.18
N ASN A 226 7.66 -6.09 -1.96
CA ASN A 226 7.62 -7.50 -1.56
C ASN A 226 8.52 -7.85 -0.37
N ARG A 227 8.87 -6.85 0.45
CA ARG A 227 9.69 -7.06 1.63
C ARG A 227 8.87 -7.65 2.74
N ILE A 228 9.23 -8.86 3.18
CA ILE A 228 8.61 -9.53 4.31
C ILE A 228 9.39 -9.20 5.58
N GLN A 229 8.67 -8.97 6.65
CA GLN A 229 9.19 -9.00 8.01
C GLN A 229 8.78 -10.34 8.63
N TYR A 230 9.78 -11.15 9.00
CA TYR A 230 9.53 -12.48 9.51
C TYR A 230 9.32 -12.43 11.03
N ASP A 231 8.06 -12.29 11.42
CA ASP A 231 7.58 -12.37 12.79
C ASP A 231 6.12 -12.87 12.83
N GLU A 232 5.59 -13.07 14.05
CA GLU A 232 4.27 -13.65 14.26
C GLU A 232 3.10 -12.68 14.00
N TYR A 233 3.38 -11.40 13.78
CA TYR A 233 2.37 -10.35 13.71
C TYR A 233 2.11 -9.84 12.29
N HIS A 234 3.15 -9.79 11.45
CA HIS A 234 3.04 -9.21 10.11
C HIS A 234 2.55 -10.24 9.08
N VAL A 235 1.33 -10.03 8.60
CA VAL A 235 0.68 -10.92 7.62
C VAL A 235 1.02 -10.49 6.18
N TYR A 236 1.37 -9.23 5.97
CA TYR A 236 1.55 -8.62 4.65
C TYR A 236 2.98 -8.14 4.41
N PRO A 237 3.45 -8.13 3.14
CA PRO A 237 4.65 -7.42 2.75
C PRO A 237 4.55 -5.92 3.12
N VAL A 238 5.68 -5.28 3.40
CA VAL A 238 5.75 -3.89 3.90
C VAL A 238 5.07 -2.90 2.95
N ASP A 239 5.22 -3.08 1.65
CA ASP A 239 4.56 -2.27 0.62
C ASP A 239 3.03 -2.37 0.64
N LYS A 240 2.49 -3.59 0.78
CA LYS A 240 1.05 -3.83 0.89
C LYS A 240 0.51 -3.39 2.27
N HIS A 241 1.27 -3.63 3.35
CA HIS A 241 0.94 -3.13 4.68
C HIS A 241 0.76 -1.60 4.69
N SER A 242 1.71 -0.85 4.09
CA SER A 242 1.60 0.61 4.01
C SER A 242 0.35 1.09 3.24
N LEU A 243 -0.06 0.37 2.18
CA LEU A 243 -1.31 0.68 1.46
C LEU A 243 -2.54 0.41 2.34
N ARG A 244 -2.55 -0.71 3.08
CA ARG A 244 -3.63 -1.02 4.02
C ARG A 244 -3.73 0.01 5.13
N THR A 245 -2.60 0.51 5.63
CA THR A 245 -2.57 1.60 6.62
C THR A 245 -3.25 2.86 6.09
N VAL A 246 -3.00 3.24 4.82
CA VAL A 246 -3.72 4.34 4.16
C VAL A 246 -5.22 4.04 4.05
N GLN A 247 -5.59 2.83 3.64
CA GLN A 247 -7.00 2.40 3.53
C GLN A 247 -7.69 2.48 4.90
N THR A 248 -7.06 1.95 5.96
CA THR A 248 -7.60 2.00 7.33
C THR A 248 -7.81 3.45 7.80
N VAL A 249 -6.85 4.35 7.56
CA VAL A 249 -7.03 5.79 7.88
C VAL A 249 -8.26 6.38 7.21
N ARG A 250 -8.53 6.00 5.95
CA ARG A 250 -9.70 6.50 5.19
C ARG A 250 -11.04 5.99 5.72
N THR A 251 -11.06 4.85 6.40
CA THR A 251 -12.30 4.27 6.95
C THR A 251 -12.72 4.88 8.27
N PHE A 252 -11.85 5.59 8.98
CA PHE A 252 -12.18 6.14 10.29
C PHE A 252 -13.46 6.99 10.27
N GLY A 253 -14.43 6.58 11.10
CA GLY A 253 -15.72 7.25 11.22
C GLY A 253 -16.67 7.05 10.05
N THR A 254 -16.46 6.03 9.23
CA THR A 254 -17.38 5.54 8.21
C THR A 254 -17.97 4.17 8.61
N ASP A 255 -18.98 3.69 7.90
CA ASP A 255 -19.57 2.36 8.10
C ASP A 255 -18.57 1.22 7.76
N GLN A 256 -17.45 1.54 7.13
CA GLN A 256 -16.38 0.58 6.79
C GLN A 256 -15.26 0.54 7.84
N ASP A 257 -15.38 1.30 8.93
CA ASP A 257 -14.39 1.35 10.00
C ASP A 257 -14.35 0.04 10.78
N THR A 258 -13.30 -0.73 10.55
CA THR A 258 -13.04 -2.01 11.23
C THR A 258 -12.09 -1.87 12.43
N SER A 259 -11.68 -0.66 12.77
CA SER A 259 -10.71 -0.43 13.86
C SER A 259 -11.28 -0.71 15.25
N GLY A 260 -12.60 -0.71 15.39
CA GLY A 260 -13.26 -0.76 16.70
C GLY A 260 -12.92 0.43 17.61
N CYS A 261 -12.45 1.55 17.02
CA CYS A 261 -11.99 2.74 17.74
C CYS A 261 -12.98 3.91 17.60
N PRO A 262 -14.04 3.99 18.44
CA PRO A 262 -15.12 4.98 18.25
C PRO A 262 -14.64 6.44 18.27
N PHE A 263 -13.57 6.74 19.03
CA PHE A 263 -13.03 8.09 19.09
C PHE A 263 -12.18 8.48 17.86
N CYS A 264 -11.65 7.50 17.11
CA CYS A 264 -10.81 7.75 15.95
C CYS A 264 -11.56 8.52 14.85
N GLY A 265 -12.82 8.19 14.62
CA GLY A 265 -13.67 8.90 13.67
C GLY A 265 -13.85 10.37 14.02
N ASN A 266 -14.02 10.70 15.31
CA ASN A 266 -14.14 12.09 15.76
C ASN A 266 -12.81 12.85 15.62
N VAL A 267 -11.68 12.20 15.95
CA VAL A 267 -10.34 12.78 15.76
C VAL A 267 -10.07 13.02 14.28
N TRP A 268 -10.40 12.07 13.40
CA TRP A 268 -10.25 12.18 11.95
C TRP A 268 -11.05 13.35 11.37
N LYS A 269 -12.35 13.46 11.72
CA LYS A 269 -13.22 14.57 11.29
C LYS A 269 -12.72 15.93 11.77
N GLY A 270 -12.07 15.98 12.93
CA GLY A 270 -11.51 17.19 13.51
C GLY A 270 -10.17 17.65 12.89
N LEU A 271 -9.52 16.83 12.06
CA LEU A 271 -8.26 17.19 11.41
C LEU A 271 -8.47 18.16 10.26
N LYS A 272 -7.91 19.38 10.37
CA LYS A 272 -7.97 20.40 9.31
C LYS A 272 -7.21 20.00 8.04
N ASN A 273 -6.16 19.21 8.16
CA ASN A 273 -5.33 18.76 7.03
C ASN A 273 -4.98 17.27 7.16
N GLN A 274 -5.77 16.45 6.48
CA GLN A 274 -5.65 14.99 6.49
C GLN A 274 -4.50 14.48 5.63
N LYS A 275 -4.03 15.26 4.64
CA LYS A 275 -2.99 14.83 3.69
C LYS A 275 -1.69 14.41 4.37
N ARG A 276 -1.26 15.13 5.43
CA ARG A 276 -0.03 14.79 6.16
C ARG A 276 -0.09 13.41 6.81
N LEU A 277 -1.25 13.07 7.36
CA LEU A 277 -1.48 11.74 7.94
C LEU A 277 -1.47 10.65 6.87
N LEU A 278 -2.10 10.89 5.72
CA LEU A 278 -2.12 9.93 4.60
C LEU A 278 -0.72 9.69 4.03
N TRP A 279 0.08 10.76 3.87
CA TRP A 279 1.48 10.63 3.51
C TRP A 279 2.29 9.86 4.56
N ALA A 280 2.11 10.18 5.84
CA ALA A 280 2.76 9.46 6.92
C ALA A 280 2.35 7.98 6.93
N ALA A 281 1.06 7.66 6.75
CA ALA A 281 0.58 6.29 6.64
C ALA A 281 1.21 5.53 5.46
N ARG A 282 1.45 6.20 4.33
CA ARG A 282 2.12 5.59 3.18
C ARG A 282 3.62 5.34 3.42
N LEU A 283 4.28 6.19 4.20
CA LEU A 283 5.74 6.23 4.34
C LEU A 283 6.27 5.74 5.69
N HIS A 284 5.40 5.42 6.70
CA HIS A 284 5.82 5.15 8.06
C HIS A 284 6.88 4.04 8.18
N ASP A 285 6.79 3.05 7.33
CA ASP A 285 7.65 1.87 7.30
C ASP A 285 8.70 1.86 6.18
N ILE A 286 8.87 2.96 5.45
CA ILE A 286 9.80 3.00 4.30
C ILE A 286 11.25 2.72 4.73
N GLY A 287 11.61 3.02 5.95
CA GLY A 287 12.94 2.72 6.51
C GLY A 287 13.24 1.23 6.67
N LYS A 288 12.21 0.36 6.68
CA LYS A 288 12.40 -1.10 6.67
C LYS A 288 13.10 -1.58 5.39
N GLY A 289 13.13 -0.76 4.33
CA GLY A 289 13.86 -1.02 3.09
C GLY A 289 15.39 -1.00 3.23
N THR A 290 15.91 -0.50 4.34
CA THR A 290 17.35 -0.36 4.60
C THR A 290 17.85 -1.38 5.62
N PRO A 291 19.18 -1.67 5.68
CA PRO A 291 19.75 -2.57 6.68
C PRO A 291 19.88 -1.95 8.07
N GLU A 292 19.53 -0.69 8.25
CA GLU A 292 19.69 0.03 9.51
C GLU A 292 18.72 -0.47 10.59
N LYS A 293 19.22 -0.59 11.84
CA LYS A 293 18.43 -1.12 12.96
C LYS A 293 17.24 -0.24 13.36
N ASN A 294 17.34 1.09 13.19
CA ASN A 294 16.27 2.02 13.54
C ASN A 294 15.52 2.47 12.29
N HIS A 295 14.59 1.62 11.80
CA HIS A 295 13.82 1.91 10.60
C HIS A 295 12.98 3.20 10.72
N ALA A 296 12.47 3.56 11.90
CA ALA A 296 11.66 4.75 12.08
C ALA A 296 12.50 6.03 11.85
N LYS A 297 13.71 6.09 12.41
CA LYS A 297 14.63 7.23 12.22
C LYS A 297 15.13 7.31 10.77
N THR A 298 15.46 6.18 10.16
CA THR A 298 15.88 6.13 8.76
C THR A 298 14.72 6.46 7.83
N GLY A 299 13.53 5.92 8.12
CA GLY A 299 12.29 6.23 7.40
C GLY A 299 11.96 7.72 7.41
N ALA A 300 12.14 8.40 8.54
CA ALA A 300 11.93 9.85 8.65
C ALA A 300 12.86 10.65 7.72
N LYS A 301 14.15 10.26 7.61
CA LYS A 301 15.08 10.89 6.66
C LYS A 301 14.66 10.68 5.21
N ILE A 302 14.21 9.46 4.87
CA ILE A 302 13.73 9.13 3.52
C ILE A 302 12.43 9.91 3.23
N ALA A 303 11.47 9.94 4.16
CA ALA A 303 10.23 10.68 4.02
C ALA A 303 10.48 12.18 3.84
N ARG A 304 11.44 12.78 4.59
CA ARG A 304 11.86 14.17 4.41
C ARG A 304 12.35 14.42 2.99
N LYS A 305 13.23 13.54 2.47
CA LYS A 305 13.75 13.65 1.11
C LYS A 305 12.65 13.57 0.05
N ILE A 306 11.72 12.62 0.19
CA ILE A 306 10.58 12.45 -0.72
C ILE A 306 9.71 13.71 -0.71
N MET A 307 9.25 14.14 0.45
CA MET A 307 8.34 15.28 0.59
C MET A 307 8.98 16.59 0.09
N ALA A 308 10.26 16.83 0.41
CA ALA A 308 11.00 17.99 -0.09
C ALA A 308 11.20 17.92 -1.62
N GLY A 309 11.53 16.73 -2.16
CA GLY A 309 11.70 16.51 -3.60
C GLY A 309 10.41 16.70 -4.41
N LEU A 310 9.25 16.46 -3.78
CA LEU A 310 7.93 16.72 -4.36
C LEU A 310 7.47 18.19 -4.15
N GLY A 311 8.29 19.07 -3.58
CA GLY A 311 8.00 20.50 -3.46
C GLY A 311 7.02 20.87 -2.33
N TYR A 312 6.86 20.00 -1.31
CA TYR A 312 6.03 20.32 -0.13
C TYR A 312 6.67 21.40 0.73
N SER A 313 5.80 22.15 1.47
CA SER A 313 6.26 23.14 2.44
C SER A 313 7.13 22.50 3.54
N GLU A 314 8.08 23.26 4.11
CA GLU A 314 8.91 22.79 5.22
C GLU A 314 8.06 22.28 6.40
N TYR A 315 6.92 22.93 6.67
CA TYR A 315 5.99 22.50 7.70
C TYR A 315 5.35 21.11 7.41
N ASP A 316 5.00 20.82 6.15
CA ASP A 316 4.48 19.50 5.74
C ASP A 316 5.60 18.45 5.84
N VAL A 317 6.79 18.79 5.33
CA VAL A 317 7.99 17.92 5.39
C VAL A 317 8.33 17.54 6.83
N GLU A 318 8.43 18.53 7.73
CA GLU A 318 8.71 18.29 9.16
C GLU A 318 7.61 17.47 9.85
N THR A 319 6.34 17.75 9.53
CA THR A 319 5.23 17.05 10.17
C THR A 319 5.18 15.58 9.73
N VAL A 320 5.31 15.29 8.44
CA VAL A 320 5.33 13.91 7.93
C VAL A 320 6.57 13.17 8.46
N SER A 321 7.75 13.79 8.42
CA SER A 321 8.97 13.20 8.95
C SER A 321 8.87 12.86 10.44
N PHE A 322 8.27 13.77 11.24
CA PHE A 322 8.01 13.53 12.65
C PHE A 322 7.06 12.35 12.86
N LEU A 323 5.96 12.28 12.12
CA LEU A 323 5.00 11.17 12.23
C LEU A 323 5.65 9.83 11.90
N VAL A 324 6.48 9.78 10.85
CA VAL A 324 7.25 8.58 10.48
C VAL A 324 8.27 8.22 11.56
N GLU A 325 9.00 9.20 12.13
CA GLU A 325 9.98 8.93 13.20
C GLU A 325 9.32 8.39 14.48
N GLN A 326 8.15 8.91 14.81
CA GLN A 326 7.49 8.64 16.09
C GLN A 326 6.31 7.67 15.98
N HIS A 327 6.08 7.00 14.83
CA HIS A 327 4.89 6.14 14.64
C HIS A 327 4.75 5.04 15.70
N LEU A 328 5.86 4.56 16.27
CA LEU A 328 5.87 3.54 17.33
C LEU A 328 5.74 4.11 18.75
N LEU A 329 5.82 5.45 18.93
CA LEU A 329 5.92 6.08 20.26
C LEU A 329 4.72 5.72 21.14
N LEU A 330 3.51 5.99 20.67
CA LEU A 330 2.31 5.82 21.49
C LEU A 330 2.05 4.35 21.82
N MET A 331 2.18 3.45 20.85
CA MET A 331 1.99 2.01 21.09
C MET A 331 3.01 1.46 22.08
N LYS A 332 4.29 1.76 21.88
CA LYS A 332 5.36 1.33 22.81
C LYS A 332 5.16 1.89 24.21
N THR A 333 4.72 3.14 24.32
CA THR A 333 4.48 3.75 25.63
C THR A 333 3.27 3.10 26.31
N ALA A 334 2.15 2.97 25.60
CA ALA A 334 0.92 2.39 26.15
C ALA A 334 1.08 0.94 26.62
N THR A 335 1.91 0.13 25.92
CA THR A 335 2.05 -1.30 26.21
C THR A 335 3.24 -1.66 27.10
N ARG A 336 4.20 -0.74 27.29
CA ARG A 336 5.46 -1.06 27.99
C ARG A 336 5.80 -0.14 29.16
N ARG A 337 4.98 0.88 29.42
CA ARG A 337 5.17 1.83 30.53
C ARG A 337 3.90 1.90 31.37
N ASP A 338 4.05 2.32 32.61
CA ASP A 338 2.92 2.68 33.44
C ASP A 338 2.28 3.97 32.91
N ILE A 339 1.08 3.83 32.32
CA ILE A 339 0.33 4.97 31.80
C ILE A 339 -0.35 5.78 32.90
N HIS A 340 -0.40 5.27 34.16
CA HIS A 340 -0.95 5.99 35.30
C HIS A 340 0.06 6.96 35.89
N ASP A 341 1.35 6.76 35.63
CA ASP A 341 2.40 7.69 35.98
C ASP A 341 2.33 8.97 35.10
N GLU A 342 2.20 10.14 35.74
CA GLU A 342 2.12 11.44 35.03
C GLU A 342 3.38 11.73 34.21
N GLU A 343 4.56 11.33 34.67
CA GLU A 343 5.83 11.52 33.94
C GLU A 343 5.80 10.84 32.57
N THR A 344 5.11 9.71 32.44
CA THR A 344 4.92 9.01 31.17
C THR A 344 4.16 9.89 30.15
N ALA A 345 3.08 10.54 30.56
CA ALA A 345 2.31 11.43 29.70
C ALA A 345 3.07 12.73 29.40
N ILE A 346 3.79 13.28 30.39
CA ILE A 346 4.63 14.47 30.23
C ILE A 346 5.76 14.21 29.22
N MET A 347 6.41 13.05 29.31
CA MET A 347 7.46 12.65 28.34
C MET A 347 6.90 12.63 26.91
N CYS A 348 5.73 12.01 26.69
CA CYS A 348 5.07 12.01 25.39
C CYS A 348 4.74 13.44 24.92
N ALA A 349 4.20 14.29 25.80
CA ALA A 349 3.85 15.67 25.48
C ALA A 349 5.08 16.49 25.06
N ARG A 350 6.22 16.31 25.75
CA ARG A 350 7.51 16.97 25.42
C ARG A 350 8.03 16.58 24.02
N ILE A 351 7.83 15.33 23.60
CA ILE A 351 8.22 14.83 22.27
C ILE A 351 7.25 15.37 21.20
N ILE A 352 5.94 15.27 21.44
CA ILE A 352 4.87 15.56 20.45
C ILE A 352 4.67 17.06 20.24
N LYS A 353 4.69 17.86 21.30
CA LYS A 353 4.64 19.33 21.36
C LYS A 353 3.36 19.99 20.87
N LYS A 354 2.58 19.38 19.96
CA LYS A 354 1.38 19.99 19.35
C LYS A 354 0.20 19.05 19.37
N VAL A 355 -0.98 19.57 19.69
CA VAL A 355 -2.24 18.78 19.67
C VAL A 355 -2.48 18.13 18.32
N SER A 356 -2.27 18.85 17.20
CA SER A 356 -2.47 18.30 15.86
C SER A 356 -1.51 17.12 15.54
N ARG A 357 -0.26 17.17 16.04
CA ARG A 357 0.68 16.04 15.90
C ARG A 357 0.22 14.84 16.72
N LEU A 358 -0.29 15.04 17.94
CA LEU A 358 -0.84 13.96 18.76
C LEU A 358 -2.03 13.29 18.08
N GLN A 359 -2.96 14.08 17.53
CA GLN A 359 -4.11 13.55 16.81
C GLN A 359 -3.70 12.69 15.62
N MET A 360 -2.82 13.20 14.76
CA MET A 360 -2.30 12.43 13.61
C MET A 360 -1.53 11.18 14.04
N LEU A 361 -0.68 11.29 15.07
CA LEU A 361 0.12 10.17 15.56
C LEU A 361 -0.76 9.06 16.15
N CYS A 362 -1.82 9.42 16.89
CA CYS A 362 -2.77 8.46 17.42
C CYS A 362 -3.49 7.69 16.30
N LEU A 363 -4.02 8.40 15.31
CA LEU A 363 -4.67 7.77 14.16
C LEU A 363 -3.72 6.88 13.35
N LEU A 364 -2.46 7.32 13.16
CA LEU A 364 -1.44 6.52 12.50
C LEU A 364 -1.15 5.23 13.29
N THR A 365 -1.01 5.33 14.61
CA THR A 365 -0.76 4.19 15.50
C THR A 365 -1.88 3.16 15.44
N VAL A 366 -3.14 3.60 15.44
CA VAL A 366 -4.30 2.70 15.31
C VAL A 366 -4.33 2.06 13.93
N ALA A 367 -4.16 2.85 12.87
CA ALA A 367 -4.20 2.34 11.50
C ALA A 367 -3.08 1.33 11.22
N ASP A 368 -1.87 1.58 11.70
CA ASP A 368 -0.74 0.68 11.61
C ASP A 368 -1.04 -0.65 12.32
N ALA A 369 -1.48 -0.61 13.59
CA ALA A 369 -1.79 -1.81 14.37
C ALA A 369 -2.91 -2.66 13.74
N VAL A 370 -4.02 -2.03 13.31
CA VAL A 370 -5.13 -2.71 12.61
C VAL A 370 -4.65 -3.36 11.31
N SER A 371 -3.78 -2.68 10.57
CA SER A 371 -3.26 -3.14 9.29
C SER A 371 -2.19 -4.24 9.41
N THR A 372 -1.54 -4.35 10.56
CA THR A 372 -0.54 -5.39 10.84
C THR A 372 -1.19 -6.77 10.95
N GLY A 373 -2.33 -6.90 11.64
CA GLY A 373 -3.05 -8.15 11.76
C GLY A 373 -3.92 -8.22 13.02
N GLN A 374 -4.73 -9.27 13.12
CA GLN A 374 -5.69 -9.46 14.23
C GLN A 374 -5.02 -9.53 15.61
N ASN A 375 -3.79 -10.03 15.69
CA ASN A 375 -3.05 -10.18 16.95
C ASN A 375 -2.36 -8.87 17.40
N ALA A 376 -2.25 -7.87 16.53
CA ALA A 376 -1.57 -6.62 16.84
C ALA A 376 -2.50 -5.55 17.45
N TRP A 377 -3.82 -5.72 17.32
CA TRP A 377 -4.84 -4.80 17.80
C TRP A 377 -5.92 -5.52 18.59
N SER A 378 -6.23 -5.02 19.79
CA SER A 378 -7.23 -5.58 20.69
C SER A 378 -7.94 -4.48 21.48
N ASP A 379 -9.09 -4.80 22.10
CA ASP A 379 -9.80 -3.87 22.97
C ASP A 379 -8.94 -3.38 24.15
N TRP A 380 -8.05 -4.21 24.63
CA TRP A 380 -7.12 -3.85 25.70
C TRP A 380 -6.09 -2.80 25.21
N THR A 381 -5.44 -3.03 24.06
CA THR A 381 -4.50 -2.06 23.48
C THR A 381 -5.18 -0.75 23.11
N MET A 382 -6.43 -0.82 22.66
CA MET A 382 -7.26 0.35 22.38
C MET A 382 -7.53 1.18 23.64
N ALA A 383 -7.90 0.53 24.73
CA ALA A 383 -8.16 1.20 26.01
C ALA A 383 -6.92 1.92 26.53
N LEU A 384 -5.76 1.24 26.55
CA LEU A 384 -4.48 1.85 26.97
C LEU A 384 -4.09 3.05 26.11
N LEU A 385 -4.21 2.91 24.79
CA LEU A 385 -3.87 3.97 23.85
C LEU A 385 -4.80 5.20 24.04
N ARG A 386 -6.09 4.97 24.23
CA ARG A 386 -7.07 6.03 24.48
C ARG A 386 -6.75 6.79 25.77
N ASP A 387 -6.45 6.08 26.84
CA ASP A 387 -6.15 6.69 28.14
C ASP A 387 -4.86 7.53 28.06
N LEU A 388 -3.81 7.01 27.42
CA LEU A 388 -2.59 7.74 27.17
C LEU A 388 -2.86 9.00 26.30
N PHE A 389 -3.64 8.84 25.22
CA PHE A 389 -4.03 9.94 24.34
C PHE A 389 -4.71 11.07 25.09
N LEU A 390 -5.69 10.76 25.95
CA LEU A 390 -6.43 11.77 26.73
C LEU A 390 -5.54 12.51 27.72
N LYS A 391 -4.63 11.82 28.41
CA LYS A 391 -3.67 12.42 29.34
C LYS A 391 -2.72 13.38 28.62
N VAL A 392 -2.09 12.93 27.53
CA VAL A 392 -1.20 13.76 26.71
C VAL A 392 -1.95 14.96 26.11
N MET A 393 -3.19 14.75 25.65
CA MET A 393 -4.05 15.80 25.12
C MET A 393 -4.29 16.92 26.16
N ASN A 394 -4.60 16.54 27.39
CA ASN A 394 -4.84 17.51 28.49
C ASN A 394 -3.59 18.34 28.78
N ILE A 395 -2.40 17.73 28.81
CA ILE A 395 -1.14 18.43 29.03
C ILE A 395 -0.88 19.42 27.88
N LEU A 396 -1.02 18.99 26.63
CA LEU A 396 -0.77 19.83 25.46
C LEU A 396 -1.75 21.00 25.38
N LYS A 397 -3.05 20.79 25.66
CA LYS A 397 -4.05 21.86 25.67
C LYS A 397 -3.78 22.91 26.76
N LYS A 398 -3.39 22.49 27.97
CA LYS A 398 -2.99 23.43 29.03
C LYS A 398 -1.77 24.25 28.62
N GLY A 399 -0.78 23.63 27.99
CA GLY A 399 0.40 24.34 27.47
C GLY A 399 0.09 25.32 26.34
N GLU A 400 -0.79 24.96 25.39
CA GLU A 400 -1.23 25.87 24.32
C GLU A 400 -2.03 27.07 24.86
N LEU A 401 -2.86 26.89 25.90
CA LEU A 401 -3.58 27.95 26.56
C LEU A 401 -2.63 28.92 27.28
N ALA A 402 -1.67 28.40 28.03
CA ALA A 402 -0.67 29.22 28.72
C ALA A 402 0.16 30.07 27.74
N SER A 403 0.55 29.52 26.58
CA SER A 403 1.32 30.23 25.56
C SER A 403 0.51 31.29 24.77
N ARG A 404 -0.84 31.25 24.82
CA ARG A 404 -1.69 32.28 24.20
C ARG A 404 -1.95 33.50 25.11
N HIS A 405 -1.71 33.34 26.40
CA HIS A 405 -1.90 34.38 27.40
C HIS A 405 -0.58 35.02 27.88
N ALA A 406 0.56 34.54 27.37
CA ALA A 406 1.88 35.12 27.52
C ALA A 406 2.29 35.93 26.30
#